data_e03cf8feba3f779f1c086aa8bf2cca6f
#
_entry.id   e03cf8feba3f779f1c086aa8bf2cca6f
#
_cell.length_a   1.000
_cell.length_b   1.000
_cell.length_c   1.000
_cell.angle_alpha   90.00
_cell.angle_beta   90.00
_cell.angle_gamma   90.00
#
_symmetry.space_group_name_H-M   'P 1'
#
loop_
_entity.id
_entity.type
_entity.pdbx_description
1 polymer ?
#
loop_
_entity_poly.entity_id
_entity_poly.type
_entity_poly.pdbx_seq_one_letter_code
_entity_poly.pdbx_strand_id
1 'polypeptide(L)'
;LIYLRNATRKRPLDLARIERTAESLLAATGRPGASLSISFVGDAAMRKLNAEHRGKDRTTDVLSFPMYEPFNVPKRPEAHESELMIGDVVISVDVAARQAADYDASLDEEIERLLVHAVAHLLGHDHEEPGERKKMLREERRLAAAIGLTWPYDAT
;
A
#
# COMPACT_ATOMS: atom_id res chain seq x y z
N LEU A 1 -11.10 -9.66 1.69
CA LEU A 1 -10.30 -10.50 2.60
C LEU A 1 -8.83 -10.07 2.53
N ILE A 2 -8.24 -9.77 3.67
CA ILE A 2 -6.87 -9.30 3.73
C ILE A 2 -5.94 -10.46 4.11
N TYR A 3 -4.99 -10.75 3.24
CA TYR A 3 -3.99 -11.79 3.46
C TYR A 3 -2.71 -11.13 3.96
N LEU A 4 -2.32 -11.41 5.20
CA LEU A 4 -1.14 -10.82 5.82
C LEU A 4 -0.04 -11.86 5.99
N ARG A 5 1.18 -11.51 5.60
CA ARG A 5 2.35 -12.33 5.83
C ARG A 5 3.46 -11.47 6.44
N ASN A 6 3.87 -11.80 7.65
CA ASN A 6 5.01 -11.15 8.29
C ASN A 6 6.24 -12.04 8.16
N ALA A 7 7.12 -11.73 7.20
CA ALA A 7 8.35 -12.47 6.95
C ALA A 7 9.53 -11.89 7.72
N THR A 8 9.30 -10.95 8.63
CA THR A 8 10.32 -10.38 9.50
C THR A 8 9.86 -10.50 10.95
N ARG A 9 10.81 -10.74 11.87
CA ARG A 9 10.54 -10.87 13.29
C ARG A 9 11.23 -9.78 14.12
N LYS A 10 11.85 -8.82 13.44
CA LYS A 10 12.68 -7.80 14.09
C LYS A 10 11.86 -6.72 14.80
N ARG A 11 10.63 -6.49 14.36
CA ARG A 11 9.80 -5.40 14.85
C ARG A 11 8.38 -5.90 15.10
N PRO A 12 7.77 -5.54 16.23
CA PRO A 12 6.38 -5.89 16.48
C PRO A 12 5.47 -5.08 15.55
N LEU A 13 4.46 -5.74 14.97
CA LEU A 13 3.46 -5.13 14.11
C LEU A 13 2.08 -5.40 14.68
N ASP A 14 1.22 -4.40 14.66
CA ASP A 14 -0.19 -4.57 15.01
C ASP A 14 -0.96 -5.04 13.77
N LEU A 15 -0.93 -6.34 13.53
CA LEU A 15 -1.54 -6.93 12.32
C LEU A 15 -3.06 -6.73 12.28
N ALA A 16 -3.72 -6.76 13.44
CA ALA A 16 -5.16 -6.52 13.50
C ALA A 16 -5.51 -5.10 13.07
N ARG A 17 -4.73 -4.11 13.50
CA ARG A 17 -4.89 -2.71 13.10
C ARG A 17 -4.66 -2.56 11.59
N ILE A 18 -3.60 -3.16 11.07
CA ILE A 18 -3.26 -3.12 9.64
C ILE A 18 -4.38 -3.72 8.80
N GLU A 19 -4.92 -4.86 9.23
CA GLU A 19 -6.05 -5.50 8.55
C GLU A 19 -7.26 -4.58 8.49
N ARG A 20 -7.63 -3.96 9.61
CA ARG A 20 -8.76 -3.02 9.68
C ARG A 20 -8.54 -1.82 8.76
N THR A 21 -7.33 -1.27 8.75
CA THR A 21 -6.97 -0.15 7.88
C THR A 21 -7.11 -0.54 6.41
N ALA A 22 -6.59 -1.70 6.03
CA ALA A 22 -6.68 -2.19 4.65
C ALA A 22 -8.14 -2.39 4.23
N GLU A 23 -8.97 -2.98 5.07
CA GLU A 23 -10.39 -3.15 4.80
C GLU A 23 -11.10 -1.81 4.61
N SER A 24 -10.79 -0.84 5.47
CA SER A 24 -11.35 0.51 5.37
C SER A 24 -10.93 1.22 4.09
N LEU A 25 -9.68 1.04 3.67
CA LEU A 25 -9.19 1.61 2.41
C LEU A 25 -9.93 1.02 1.21
N LEU A 26 -10.11 -0.29 1.18
CA LEU A 26 -10.84 -0.95 0.09
C LEU A 26 -12.29 -0.46 0.03
N ALA A 27 -12.94 -0.31 1.19
CA ALA A 27 -14.29 0.25 1.25
C ALA A 27 -14.32 1.69 0.72
N ALA A 28 -13.31 2.51 1.09
CA ALA A 28 -13.19 3.89 0.63
C ALA A 28 -13.00 4.01 -0.90
N THR A 29 -12.49 2.95 -1.53
CA THR A 29 -12.37 2.90 -3.00
C THR A 29 -13.64 2.37 -3.68
N GLY A 30 -14.70 2.12 -2.94
CA GLY A 30 -15.94 1.53 -3.47
C GLY A 30 -15.89 0.02 -3.66
N ARG A 31 -14.92 -0.65 -3.01
CA ARG A 31 -14.70 -2.10 -3.12
C ARG A 31 -14.71 -2.79 -1.75
N PRO A 32 -15.79 -2.61 -0.97
CA PRO A 32 -15.87 -3.27 0.34
C PRO A 32 -15.81 -4.79 0.17
N GLY A 33 -14.99 -5.44 0.99
CA GLY A 33 -14.84 -6.90 0.91
C GLY A 33 -13.91 -7.39 -0.19
N ALA A 34 -13.31 -6.51 -1.00
CA ALA A 34 -12.29 -6.92 -1.95
C ALA A 34 -11.08 -7.52 -1.21
N SER A 35 -10.26 -8.27 -1.94
CA SER A 35 -9.10 -8.95 -1.36
C SER A 35 -7.79 -8.23 -1.72
N LEU A 36 -6.86 -8.23 -0.77
CA LEU A 36 -5.55 -7.63 -0.89
C LEU A 36 -4.54 -8.49 -0.15
N SER A 37 -3.37 -8.71 -0.73
CA SER A 37 -2.27 -9.42 -0.08
C SER A 37 -1.22 -8.40 0.35
N ILE A 38 -0.78 -8.47 1.60
CA ILE A 38 0.23 -7.59 2.17
C ILE A 38 1.32 -8.43 2.82
N SER A 39 2.55 -8.25 2.38
CA SER A 39 3.72 -8.92 2.95
C SER A 39 4.67 -7.90 3.57
N PHE A 40 5.21 -8.23 4.74
CA PHE A 40 6.20 -7.41 5.43
C PHE A 40 7.56 -8.10 5.37
N VAL A 41 8.57 -7.37 4.90
CA VAL A 41 9.94 -7.90 4.71
C VAL A 41 10.97 -6.94 5.31
N GLY A 42 12.22 -7.39 5.42
CA GLY A 42 13.34 -6.56 5.83
C GLY A 42 14.07 -5.95 4.63
N ASP A 43 15.11 -5.15 4.91
CA ASP A 43 15.89 -4.43 3.88
C ASP A 43 16.47 -5.35 2.80
N ALA A 44 17.09 -6.46 3.19
CA ALA A 44 17.75 -7.36 2.24
C ALA A 44 16.76 -8.00 1.26
N ALA A 45 15.62 -8.47 1.76
CA ALA A 45 14.57 -9.06 0.93
C ALA A 45 13.95 -8.01 0.00
N MET A 46 13.72 -6.80 0.50
CA MET A 46 13.17 -5.71 -0.30
C MET A 46 14.14 -5.30 -1.42
N ARG A 47 15.44 -5.19 -1.11
CA ARG A 47 16.45 -4.87 -2.12
C ARG A 47 16.45 -5.89 -3.25
N LYS A 48 16.36 -7.17 -2.91
CA LYS A 48 16.30 -8.26 -3.89
C LYS A 48 15.05 -8.15 -4.77
N LEU A 49 13.89 -7.94 -4.17
CA LEU A 49 12.64 -7.77 -4.90
C LEU A 49 12.67 -6.55 -5.81
N ASN A 50 13.23 -5.44 -5.34
CA ASN A 50 13.34 -4.22 -6.13
C ASN A 50 14.26 -4.41 -7.33
N ALA A 51 15.38 -5.14 -7.15
CA ALA A 51 16.29 -5.48 -8.24
C ALA A 51 15.63 -6.38 -9.28
N GLU A 52 14.89 -7.40 -8.84
CA GLU A 52 14.22 -8.36 -9.73
C GLU A 52 13.07 -7.73 -10.52
N HIS A 53 12.26 -6.88 -9.88
CA HIS A 53 11.03 -6.37 -10.48
C HIS A 53 11.13 -4.96 -11.06
N ARG A 54 12.07 -4.15 -10.59
CA ARG A 54 12.23 -2.76 -11.07
C ARG A 54 13.64 -2.47 -11.59
N GLY A 55 14.54 -3.45 -11.56
CA GLY A 55 15.91 -3.29 -12.02
C GLY A 55 16.76 -2.35 -11.17
N LYS A 56 16.35 -2.08 -9.93
CA LYS A 56 17.04 -1.17 -9.01
C LYS A 56 17.63 -1.95 -7.84
N ASP A 57 18.95 -2.09 -7.80
CA ASP A 57 19.67 -2.81 -6.74
C ASP A 57 19.80 -1.93 -5.49
N ARG A 58 18.67 -1.61 -4.88
CA ARG A 58 18.58 -0.84 -3.63
C ARG A 58 17.26 -1.16 -2.94
N THR A 59 17.18 -0.92 -1.64
CA THR A 59 15.93 -1.09 -0.91
C THR A 59 14.95 0.03 -1.25
N THR A 60 13.68 -0.20 -0.98
CA THR A 60 12.61 0.78 -1.12
C THR A 60 11.59 0.55 0.00
N ASP A 61 10.62 1.45 0.15
CA ASP A 61 9.61 1.36 1.20
C ASP A 61 8.48 0.38 0.86
N VAL A 62 7.94 0.47 -0.35
CA VAL A 62 6.79 -0.34 -0.75
C VAL A 62 6.86 -0.69 -2.23
N LEU A 63 6.42 -1.90 -2.57
CA LEU A 63 6.21 -2.34 -3.94
C LEU A 63 4.75 -2.79 -4.08
N SER A 64 4.13 -2.40 -5.19
CA SER A 64 2.74 -2.75 -5.51
C SER A 64 2.68 -3.54 -6.81
N PHE A 65 1.91 -4.62 -6.81
CA PHE A 65 1.75 -5.50 -7.98
C PHE A 65 0.27 -5.61 -8.30
N PRO A 66 -0.24 -4.77 -9.23
CA PRO A 66 -1.67 -4.76 -9.57
C PRO A 66 -2.07 -6.00 -10.36
N MET A 67 -3.30 -6.44 -10.16
CA MET A 67 -3.92 -7.55 -10.90
C MET A 67 -4.68 -7.07 -12.14
N TYR A 68 -4.91 -5.77 -12.26
CA TYR A 68 -5.70 -5.18 -13.35
C TYR A 68 -4.95 -4.03 -14.01
N GLU A 69 -5.31 -3.72 -15.25
CA GLU A 69 -4.80 -2.55 -15.95
C GLU A 69 -5.23 -1.26 -15.22
N PRO A 70 -4.46 -0.17 -15.37
CA PRO A 70 -4.77 1.09 -14.70
C PRO A 70 -6.21 1.55 -14.92
N PHE A 71 -6.89 1.88 -13.82
CA PHE A 71 -8.28 2.37 -13.78
C PHE A 71 -9.31 1.38 -14.32
N ASN A 72 -8.94 0.11 -14.47
CA ASN A 72 -9.85 -0.96 -14.90
C ASN A 72 -10.12 -1.98 -13.80
N VAL A 73 -9.84 -1.64 -12.55
CA VAL A 73 -10.12 -2.53 -11.41
C VAL A 73 -11.64 -2.58 -11.20
N PRO A 74 -12.26 -3.78 -11.31
CA PRO A 74 -13.69 -3.89 -11.09
C PRO A 74 -14.08 -3.54 -9.66
N LYS A 75 -15.37 -3.28 -9.43
CA LYS A 75 -15.89 -3.04 -8.09
C LYS A 75 -16.44 -4.30 -7.43
N ARG A 76 -16.62 -5.37 -8.20
CA ARG A 76 -17.17 -6.65 -7.75
C ARG A 76 -16.47 -7.79 -8.46
N PRO A 77 -16.38 -8.97 -7.86
CA PRO A 77 -15.87 -10.14 -8.57
C PRO A 77 -16.83 -10.53 -9.70
N GLU A 78 -16.29 -11.20 -10.71
CA GLU A 78 -17.10 -11.80 -11.76
C GLU A 78 -18.02 -12.87 -11.15
N ALA A 79 -19.14 -13.18 -11.85
CA ALA A 79 -20.16 -14.09 -11.31
C ALA A 79 -19.63 -15.48 -10.93
N HIS A 80 -18.54 -15.92 -11.57
CA HIS A 80 -17.91 -17.22 -11.31
C HIS A 80 -16.78 -17.15 -10.28
N GLU A 81 -16.45 -15.97 -9.78
CA GLU A 81 -15.37 -15.77 -8.81
C GLU A 81 -15.92 -15.53 -7.41
N SER A 82 -15.24 -16.08 -6.40
CA SER A 82 -15.65 -15.93 -5.01
C SER A 82 -15.09 -14.68 -4.34
N GLU A 83 -14.04 -14.08 -4.92
CA GLU A 83 -13.42 -12.88 -4.38
C GLU A 83 -12.84 -11.99 -5.49
N LEU A 84 -12.66 -10.71 -5.19
CA LEU A 84 -11.99 -9.77 -6.06
C LEU A 84 -10.61 -9.46 -5.47
N MET A 85 -9.56 -10.08 -6.00
CA MET A 85 -8.18 -9.81 -5.60
C MET A 85 -7.65 -8.65 -6.43
N ILE A 86 -7.32 -7.53 -5.80
CA ILE A 86 -6.86 -6.34 -6.52
C ILE A 86 -5.34 -6.28 -6.70
N GLY A 87 -4.58 -6.97 -5.86
CA GLY A 87 -3.14 -7.04 -6.02
C GLY A 87 -2.38 -7.43 -4.78
N ASP A 88 -1.06 -7.34 -4.90
CA ASP A 88 -0.10 -7.62 -3.83
C ASP A 88 0.67 -6.35 -3.46
N VAL A 89 0.92 -6.20 -2.16
CA VAL A 89 1.72 -5.10 -1.61
C VAL A 89 2.84 -5.73 -0.77
N VAL A 90 4.07 -5.24 -0.96
CA VAL A 90 5.22 -5.64 -0.16
C VAL A 90 5.78 -4.40 0.51
N ILE A 91 5.91 -4.43 1.84
CA ILE A 91 6.37 -3.29 2.64
C ILE A 91 7.67 -3.67 3.36
N SER A 92 8.69 -2.81 3.26
CA SER A 92 9.90 -2.92 4.06
C SER A 92 9.64 -2.29 5.43
N VAL A 93 9.65 -3.10 6.48
CA VAL A 93 9.45 -2.57 7.85
C VAL A 93 10.65 -1.74 8.29
N ASP A 94 11.85 -2.02 7.80
CA ASP A 94 13.04 -1.26 8.15
C ASP A 94 12.99 0.15 7.55
N VAL A 95 12.62 0.27 6.29
CA VAL A 95 12.44 1.59 5.63
C VAL A 95 11.28 2.34 6.28
N ALA A 96 10.16 1.66 6.51
CA ALA A 96 9.00 2.27 7.16
C ALA A 96 9.37 2.83 8.55
N ALA A 97 10.17 2.11 9.32
CA ALA A 97 10.61 2.59 10.64
C ALA A 97 11.49 3.83 10.54
N ARG A 98 12.38 3.88 9.56
CA ARG A 98 13.22 5.07 9.32
C ARG A 98 12.39 6.28 8.90
N GLN A 99 11.42 6.08 8.01
CA GLN A 99 10.52 7.14 7.56
C GLN A 99 9.60 7.63 8.68
N ALA A 100 9.11 6.72 9.52
CA ALA A 100 8.28 7.07 10.67
C ALA A 100 9.01 8.05 11.60
N ALA A 101 10.29 7.81 11.85
CA ALA A 101 11.11 8.70 12.69
C ALA A 101 11.21 10.10 12.09
N ASP A 102 11.29 10.23 10.77
CA ASP A 102 11.39 11.53 10.09
C ASP A 102 10.12 12.37 10.25
N TYR A 103 8.98 11.74 10.46
CA TYR A 103 7.68 12.42 10.61
C TYR A 103 7.13 12.38 12.03
N ASP A 104 7.95 11.96 12.99
CA ASP A 104 7.55 11.81 14.39
C ASP A 104 6.28 10.96 14.52
N ALA A 105 6.23 9.88 13.74
CA ALA A 105 5.09 8.97 13.69
C ALA A 105 5.46 7.59 14.24
N SER A 106 4.45 6.79 14.56
CA SER A 106 4.66 5.39 14.91
C SER A 106 4.92 4.56 13.66
N LEU A 107 5.50 3.38 13.82
CA LEU A 107 5.69 2.43 12.72
C LEU A 107 4.35 2.06 12.08
N ASP A 108 3.33 1.81 12.90
CA ASP A 108 2.00 1.45 12.39
C ASP A 108 1.38 2.58 11.56
N GLU A 109 1.52 3.82 11.98
CA GLU A 109 1.05 4.98 11.20
C GLU A 109 1.75 5.06 9.85
N GLU A 110 3.07 4.88 9.81
CA GLU A 110 3.82 4.92 8.56
C GLU A 110 3.42 3.77 7.62
N ILE A 111 3.22 2.57 8.17
CA ILE A 111 2.71 1.44 7.40
C ILE A 111 1.34 1.77 6.80
N GLU A 112 0.45 2.39 7.56
CA GLU A 112 -0.86 2.80 7.07
C GLU A 112 -0.74 3.81 5.93
N ARG A 113 0.19 4.76 6.02
CA ARG A 113 0.46 5.72 4.94
C ARG A 113 0.98 5.02 3.68
N LEU A 114 1.87 4.04 3.86
CA LEU A 114 2.36 3.25 2.73
C LEU A 114 1.24 2.43 2.08
N LEU A 115 0.29 1.94 2.87
CA LEU A 115 -0.89 1.24 2.34
C LEU A 115 -1.77 2.17 1.50
N VAL A 116 -1.98 3.41 1.95
CA VAL A 116 -2.72 4.40 1.16
C VAL A 116 -2.06 4.59 -0.21
N HIS A 117 -0.75 4.81 -0.20
CA HIS A 117 0.04 4.98 -1.42
C HIS A 117 -0.06 3.74 -2.33
N ALA A 118 0.10 2.55 -1.75
CA ALA A 118 0.04 1.29 -2.48
C ALA A 118 -1.33 1.03 -3.10
N VAL A 119 -2.41 1.28 -2.36
CA VAL A 119 -3.76 1.09 -2.87
C VAL A 119 -4.03 2.04 -4.03
N ALA A 120 -3.59 3.29 -3.95
CA ALA A 120 -3.71 4.23 -5.06
C ALA A 120 -2.99 3.70 -6.31
N HIS A 121 -1.79 3.15 -6.16
CA HIS A 121 -1.06 2.52 -7.27
C HIS A 121 -1.80 1.31 -7.85
N LEU A 122 -2.35 0.46 -6.99
CA LEU A 122 -3.10 -0.72 -7.45
C LEU A 122 -4.31 -0.35 -8.31
N LEU A 123 -4.89 0.82 -8.05
CA LEU A 123 -6.02 1.33 -8.85
C LEU A 123 -5.59 1.99 -10.15
N GLY A 124 -4.30 2.27 -10.33
CA GLY A 124 -3.76 2.81 -11.57
C GLY A 124 -3.10 4.17 -11.45
N HIS A 125 -3.14 4.81 -10.29
CA HIS A 125 -2.46 6.09 -10.09
C HIS A 125 -0.95 5.93 -10.15
N ASP A 126 -0.26 6.91 -10.69
CA ASP A 126 1.18 6.93 -10.80
C ASP A 126 1.69 8.34 -10.51
N HIS A 127 3.01 8.49 -10.32
CA HIS A 127 3.63 9.76 -9.98
C HIS A 127 4.77 10.15 -10.94
N GLU A 128 4.88 9.49 -12.08
CA GLU A 128 5.94 9.76 -13.06
C GLU A 128 5.77 11.10 -13.76
N GLU A 129 4.55 11.43 -14.17
CA GLU A 129 4.23 12.69 -14.82
C GLU A 129 3.61 13.68 -13.83
N PRO A 130 3.86 15.01 -13.99
CA PRO A 130 3.33 16.02 -13.05
C PRO A 130 1.81 15.98 -12.87
N GLY A 131 1.06 15.78 -13.95
CA GLY A 131 -0.40 15.68 -13.89
C GLY A 131 -0.87 14.44 -13.15
N GLU A 132 -0.22 13.32 -13.37
CA GLU A 132 -0.50 12.06 -12.69
C GLU A 132 -0.17 12.16 -11.20
N ARG A 133 0.94 12.81 -10.87
CA ARG A 133 1.36 13.04 -9.47
C ARG A 133 0.31 13.82 -8.70
N LYS A 134 -0.25 14.87 -9.28
CA LYS A 134 -1.30 15.68 -8.66
C LYS A 134 -2.57 14.86 -8.40
N LYS A 135 -2.97 14.04 -9.37
CA LYS A 135 -4.14 13.17 -9.24
C LYS A 135 -3.93 12.12 -8.17
N MET A 136 -2.77 11.51 -8.13
CA MET A 136 -2.42 10.52 -7.13
C MET A 136 -2.43 11.11 -5.72
N LEU A 137 -1.80 12.28 -5.55
CA LEU A 137 -1.77 12.96 -4.25
C LEU A 137 -3.19 13.31 -3.78
N ARG A 138 -4.04 13.75 -4.69
CA ARG A 138 -5.45 14.06 -4.37
C ARG A 138 -6.18 12.81 -3.87
N GLU A 139 -5.97 11.67 -4.54
CA GLU A 139 -6.57 10.40 -4.14
C GLU A 139 -6.01 9.90 -2.81
N GLU A 140 -4.71 10.01 -2.60
CA GLU A 140 -4.08 9.65 -1.34
C GLU A 140 -4.66 10.45 -0.18
N ARG A 141 -4.81 11.76 -0.35
CA ARG A 141 -5.42 12.63 0.67
C ARG A 141 -6.87 12.27 0.95
N ARG A 142 -7.62 11.96 -0.10
CA ARG A 142 -9.02 11.54 0.03
C ARG A 142 -9.12 10.23 0.83
N LEU A 143 -8.30 9.25 0.49
CA LEU A 143 -8.26 7.95 1.18
C LEU A 143 -7.83 8.10 2.62
N ALA A 144 -6.78 8.88 2.88
CA ALA A 144 -6.29 9.13 4.23
C ALA A 144 -7.39 9.79 5.09
N ALA A 145 -8.07 10.80 4.56
CA ALA A 145 -9.16 11.47 5.26
C ALA A 145 -10.32 10.51 5.56
N ALA A 146 -10.65 9.63 4.62
CA ALA A 146 -11.73 8.67 4.78
C ALA A 146 -11.49 7.68 5.93
N ILE A 147 -10.24 7.37 6.24
CA ILE A 147 -9.88 6.45 7.32
C ILE A 147 -9.34 7.17 8.56
N GLY A 148 -9.39 8.50 8.60
CA GLY A 148 -8.93 9.29 9.75
C GLY A 148 -7.41 9.30 9.94
N LEU A 149 -6.66 9.12 8.87
CA LEU A 149 -5.19 9.09 8.92
C LEU A 149 -4.62 10.46 8.58
N THR A 150 -3.67 10.94 9.38
CA THR A 150 -2.94 12.17 9.11
C THR A 150 -2.03 12.01 7.90
N TRP A 151 -2.11 12.95 6.96
CA TRP A 151 -1.29 12.93 5.73
C TRP A 151 -0.32 14.10 5.75
N PRO A 152 0.96 13.87 6.14
CA PRO A 152 1.93 14.95 6.30
C PRO A 152 2.68 15.34 5.02
N TYR A 153 2.46 14.64 3.93
CA TYR A 153 3.21 14.86 2.70
C TYR A 153 2.64 16.04 1.91
N ASP A 154 3.53 16.92 1.43
CA ASP A 154 3.14 18.10 0.69
C ASP A 154 2.75 17.80 -0.76
N ALA A 155 1.99 18.74 -1.33
CA ALA A 155 1.50 18.66 -2.70
C ALA A 155 2.52 19.05 -3.76
N THR A 156 3.71 19.44 -3.35
CA THR A 156 4.76 19.93 -4.25
C THR A 156 5.42 18.83 -5.06
#